data_a99067d72e1ae323a79cf51accf115cf
#
_entry.id   a99067d72e1ae323a79cf51accf115cf
#
_cell.length_a   1.000
_cell.length_b   1.000
_cell.length_c   1.000
_cell.angle_alpha   90.00
_cell.angle_beta   90.00
_cell.angle_gamma   90.00
#
_symmetry.space_group_name_H-M   'P 1'
#
loop_
_entity.id
_entity.type
_entity.pdbx_description
1 polymer ?
#
loop_
_entity_poly.entity_id
_entity_poly.type
_entity_poly.pdbx_seq_one_letter_code
_entity_poly.pdbx_strand_id
1 'polypeptide(L)'
;YAKVEENVQVEQPSAETVLKDGVQVSAEQATPVTLSPLDPESAYIVFAAASNGSVLSEVTTLRMETGLLPEPDYETWVQATSGMGQYYTVAWTAEPTGNYMVQFSDIEFDEYGEAQSAGYKIVLDLYGPLTDDVMNPTIPQGTYQFDAEDSYTHFTFQKSYSNINQTDDQGYPIGYGLYITGGSLTVKTNEDGYSVVGYLTDEEGHTYKVSYEGPIVIANKTGGTGSNQTIENPSLLLARYYGDLDHANTGNYYLSIGTVTVDPDDPFTTTSSGWQVILDFWDQKSADDDNAILPEGTYDLADTHAARTINYEETRIMHYYLTGKTPEMAEFDYSDASVQVEHVAGGYKLTGHFVLEDGNSVDFVYEGPIDFENLAEPLIGNVNETFTIAKGEYLGDYNWVGNDNYTLHLYTDEAQSTFINIDLNAQTATDLRYPVIPDGNYGAGVPDSYETGTFTPGHLLYGSYLSGTTVGRKVNGEVSAYSFITAGTISFTYNEADETYDIRVNATTSDNFTVEGTFHGKIELENTLLGPEVGNISFQANYVPNAYYYGLQNGSYRYYLTFSDIEMEG
;
A
#
# COMPACT_ATOMS: atom_id res chain seq x y z
N TYR A 1 -28.72 29.10 -43.70
CA TYR A 1 -28.13 29.76 -42.53
C TYR A 1 -26.67 29.39 -42.39
N ALA A 2 -25.92 30.22 -41.70
CA ALA A 2 -24.54 29.91 -41.32
C ALA A 2 -24.30 30.27 -39.84
N LYS A 3 -23.53 29.46 -39.14
CA LYS A 3 -23.09 29.75 -37.78
C LYS A 3 -22.04 30.88 -37.82
N VAL A 4 -22.12 31.80 -36.89
CA VAL A 4 -21.12 32.86 -36.70
C VAL A 4 -20.06 32.36 -35.76
N GLU A 5 -18.85 32.17 -36.26
CA GLU A 5 -17.69 31.80 -35.44
C GLU A 5 -16.84 33.04 -35.13
N GLU A 6 -16.15 33.01 -34.00
CA GLU A 6 -15.28 34.11 -33.59
C GLU A 6 -14.14 34.30 -34.61
N ASN A 7 -13.97 35.53 -35.10
CA ASN A 7 -12.98 35.90 -36.11
C ASN A 7 -13.18 35.32 -37.54
N VAL A 8 -14.35 34.71 -37.83
CA VAL A 8 -14.70 34.23 -39.17
C VAL A 8 -15.75 35.13 -39.77
N GLN A 9 -15.43 35.73 -40.93
CA GLN A 9 -16.40 36.52 -41.67
C GLN A 9 -17.32 35.57 -42.45
N VAL A 10 -18.63 35.59 -42.12
CA VAL A 10 -19.63 34.82 -42.85
C VAL A 10 -19.86 35.44 -44.22
N GLU A 11 -19.51 34.72 -45.30
CA GLU A 11 -19.76 35.16 -46.68
C GLU A 11 -21.25 35.10 -46.99
N GLN A 12 -21.77 36.17 -47.61
CA GLN A 12 -23.16 36.22 -48.08
C GLN A 12 -23.29 35.43 -49.40
N PRO A 13 -24.12 34.34 -49.41
CA PRO A 13 -24.35 33.59 -50.64
C PRO A 13 -25.06 34.41 -51.68
N SER A 14 -25.00 34.02 -52.97
CA SER A 14 -25.78 34.65 -54.03
C SER A 14 -27.29 34.36 -53.87
N ALA A 15 -28.16 35.20 -54.45
CA ALA A 15 -29.59 34.94 -54.38
C ALA A 15 -29.99 33.64 -55.09
N GLU A 16 -29.30 33.26 -56.18
CA GLU A 16 -29.48 31.97 -56.83
C GLU A 16 -29.16 30.78 -55.88
N THR A 17 -28.09 30.90 -55.12
CA THR A 17 -27.71 29.89 -54.14
C THR A 17 -28.76 29.75 -53.04
N VAL A 18 -29.21 30.85 -52.44
CA VAL A 18 -30.25 30.84 -51.40
C VAL A 18 -31.54 30.21 -51.92
N LEU A 19 -31.97 30.55 -53.19
CA LEU A 19 -33.17 29.95 -53.73
C LEU A 19 -33.05 28.50 -54.16
N LYS A 20 -31.86 28.04 -54.52
CA LYS A 20 -31.58 26.65 -54.89
C LYS A 20 -31.52 25.77 -53.71
N ASP A 21 -30.78 26.19 -52.67
CA ASP A 21 -30.39 25.33 -51.54
C ASP A 21 -31.22 25.61 -50.27
N GLY A 22 -32.02 26.68 -50.28
CA GLY A 22 -32.86 27.10 -49.16
C GLY A 22 -34.25 26.42 -49.13
N VAL A 23 -34.94 26.58 -48.00
CA VAL A 23 -36.34 26.15 -47.84
C VAL A 23 -37.24 27.13 -48.60
N GLN A 24 -38.00 26.62 -49.58
CA GLN A 24 -38.92 27.43 -50.33
C GLN A 24 -40.22 27.65 -49.56
N VAL A 25 -40.64 28.93 -49.48
CA VAL A 25 -41.90 29.35 -48.84
C VAL A 25 -42.73 30.21 -49.78
N SER A 26 -44.06 30.15 -49.61
CA SER A 26 -44.97 31.00 -50.42
C SER A 26 -44.92 32.44 -49.93
N ALA A 27 -44.84 33.38 -50.87
CA ALA A 27 -44.88 34.84 -50.59
C ALA A 27 -46.27 35.34 -50.15
N GLU A 28 -47.32 34.53 -50.33
CA GLU A 28 -48.72 34.95 -50.07
C GLU A 28 -49.15 34.70 -48.60
N GLN A 29 -48.39 33.96 -47.87
CA GLN A 29 -48.70 33.63 -46.45
C GLN A 29 -47.42 33.59 -45.59
N ALA A 30 -47.53 34.10 -44.37
CA ALA A 30 -46.45 33.90 -43.37
C ALA A 30 -46.29 32.39 -43.06
N THR A 31 -45.21 31.84 -43.53
CA THR A 31 -44.88 30.41 -43.33
C THR A 31 -43.77 30.27 -42.29
N PRO A 32 -44.00 29.61 -41.19
CA PRO A 32 -42.92 29.32 -40.22
C PRO A 32 -41.90 28.35 -40.83
N VAL A 33 -40.62 28.68 -40.70
CA VAL A 33 -39.50 27.82 -41.14
C VAL A 33 -38.74 27.38 -39.90
N THR A 34 -38.61 26.08 -39.70
CA THR A 34 -37.80 25.49 -38.64
C THR A 34 -36.37 25.34 -39.15
N LEU A 35 -35.42 25.91 -38.44
CA LEU A 35 -33.99 25.72 -38.67
C LEU A 35 -33.46 24.66 -37.73
N SER A 36 -32.81 23.64 -38.26
CA SER A 36 -32.25 22.51 -37.48
C SER A 36 -31.13 21.81 -38.29
N PRO A 37 -30.07 21.29 -37.64
CA PRO A 37 -29.75 21.49 -36.21
C PRO A 37 -29.15 22.87 -35.95
N LEU A 38 -29.38 23.44 -34.78
CA LEU A 38 -28.73 24.65 -34.28
C LEU A 38 -28.10 24.35 -32.93
N ASP A 39 -26.87 24.84 -32.73
CA ASP A 39 -26.21 24.73 -31.44
C ASP A 39 -26.79 25.75 -30.44
N PRO A 40 -26.89 25.45 -29.16
CA PRO A 40 -27.29 26.45 -28.17
C PRO A 40 -26.23 27.54 -28.01
N GLU A 41 -26.64 28.69 -27.46
CA GLU A 41 -25.78 29.87 -27.22
C GLU A 41 -24.91 30.27 -28.41
N SER A 42 -25.44 30.09 -29.60
CA SER A 42 -24.73 30.33 -30.85
C SER A 42 -25.41 31.39 -31.70
N ALA A 43 -24.62 32.23 -32.33
CA ALA A 43 -25.12 33.20 -33.27
C ALA A 43 -25.19 32.62 -34.68
N TYR A 44 -26.26 32.92 -35.38
CA TYR A 44 -26.49 32.51 -36.78
C TYR A 44 -26.91 33.68 -37.63
N ILE A 45 -26.53 33.62 -38.90
CA ILE A 45 -27.08 34.53 -39.92
C ILE A 45 -27.97 33.70 -40.84
N VAL A 46 -29.24 34.09 -40.93
CA VAL A 46 -30.21 33.51 -41.87
C VAL A 46 -30.25 34.40 -43.12
N PHE A 47 -30.18 33.78 -44.27
CA PHE A 47 -30.23 34.42 -45.55
C PHE A 47 -31.59 34.17 -46.23
N ALA A 48 -32.20 35.20 -46.79
CA ALA A 48 -33.44 35.08 -47.53
C ALA A 48 -33.33 35.81 -48.86
N ALA A 49 -33.93 35.24 -49.91
CA ALA A 49 -34.07 35.84 -51.20
C ALA A 49 -35.43 35.52 -51.77
N ALA A 50 -35.97 36.38 -52.60
CA ALA A 50 -37.24 36.20 -53.28
C ALA A 50 -37.05 36.14 -54.80
N SER A 51 -37.97 35.43 -55.52
CA SER A 51 -38.04 35.37 -56.96
C SER A 51 -39.47 35.45 -57.43
N ASN A 52 -39.74 36.21 -58.50
CA ASN A 52 -41.02 36.19 -59.22
C ASN A 52 -40.97 35.35 -60.51
N GLY A 53 -39.92 34.48 -60.61
CA GLY A 53 -39.69 33.67 -61.81
C GLY A 53 -38.84 34.33 -62.89
N SER A 54 -38.68 35.64 -62.85
CA SER A 54 -37.93 36.42 -63.88
C SER A 54 -36.86 37.32 -63.26
N VAL A 55 -37.07 37.77 -62.04
CA VAL A 55 -36.16 38.65 -61.27
C VAL A 55 -35.91 38.10 -59.89
N LEU A 56 -34.64 38.20 -59.46
CA LEU A 56 -34.22 37.84 -58.13
C LEU A 56 -34.09 39.12 -57.28
N SER A 57 -34.46 39.00 -55.99
CA SER A 57 -34.17 40.04 -55.00
C SER A 57 -32.71 40.02 -54.59
N GLU A 58 -32.27 41.08 -53.93
CA GLU A 58 -31.07 41.03 -53.14
C GLU A 58 -31.27 40.04 -51.98
N VAL A 59 -30.18 39.48 -51.47
CA VAL A 59 -30.21 38.64 -50.30
C VAL A 59 -30.36 39.48 -49.04
N THR A 60 -31.41 39.22 -48.28
CA THR A 60 -31.60 39.80 -46.94
C THR A 60 -31.06 38.90 -45.87
N THR A 61 -30.47 39.47 -44.82
CA THR A 61 -29.90 38.75 -43.70
C THR A 61 -30.66 39.08 -42.44
N LEU A 62 -30.83 38.05 -41.61
CA LEU A 62 -31.30 38.14 -40.22
C LEU A 62 -30.32 37.48 -39.30
N ARG A 63 -29.76 38.25 -38.36
CA ARG A 63 -28.96 37.67 -37.28
C ARG A 63 -29.91 37.19 -36.17
N MET A 64 -29.68 35.99 -35.71
CA MET A 64 -30.40 35.40 -34.60
C MET A 64 -29.39 34.74 -33.63
N GLU A 65 -29.77 34.61 -32.39
CA GLU A 65 -29.00 33.91 -31.36
C GLU A 65 -29.91 32.83 -30.78
N THR A 66 -29.34 31.64 -30.60
CA THR A 66 -30.03 30.58 -29.91
C THR A 66 -29.86 30.77 -28.40
N GLY A 67 -30.89 30.49 -27.65
CA GLY A 67 -30.84 30.53 -26.20
C GLY A 67 -30.11 29.30 -25.60
N LEU A 68 -29.97 29.30 -24.29
CA LEU A 68 -29.62 28.10 -23.54
C LEU A 68 -30.64 27.00 -23.81
N LEU A 69 -30.17 25.76 -23.90
CA LEU A 69 -31.08 24.62 -23.77
C LEU A 69 -31.77 24.69 -22.40
N PRO A 70 -33.08 24.37 -22.33
CA PRO A 70 -33.70 24.22 -21.02
C PRO A 70 -32.91 23.18 -20.21
N GLU A 71 -32.66 23.54 -18.97
CA GLU A 71 -31.98 22.63 -18.03
C GLU A 71 -32.81 21.35 -17.89
N PRO A 72 -32.21 20.13 -17.93
CA PRO A 72 -32.93 18.90 -17.63
C PRO A 72 -33.55 18.96 -16.23
N ASP A 73 -34.69 18.35 -16.04
CA ASP A 73 -35.28 18.20 -14.71
C ASP A 73 -34.40 17.30 -13.83
N TYR A 74 -34.24 17.63 -12.56
CA TYR A 74 -33.50 16.86 -11.57
C TYR A 74 -34.22 16.90 -10.20
N GLU A 75 -34.07 15.83 -9.43
CA GLU A 75 -34.62 15.71 -8.07
C GLU A 75 -33.66 16.26 -7.02
N THR A 76 -32.36 16.06 -7.22
CA THR A 76 -31.30 16.45 -6.30
C THR A 76 -30.23 17.28 -7.00
N TRP A 77 -29.83 18.38 -6.37
CA TRP A 77 -28.70 19.18 -6.84
C TRP A 77 -27.52 19.02 -5.87
N VAL A 78 -26.45 18.38 -6.32
CA VAL A 78 -25.18 18.23 -5.63
C VAL A 78 -24.25 19.38 -6.04
N GLN A 79 -24.07 20.32 -5.14
CA GLN A 79 -23.14 21.43 -5.31
C GLN A 79 -21.80 21.02 -4.68
N ALA A 80 -20.99 20.32 -5.44
CA ALA A 80 -19.74 19.78 -4.93
C ALA A 80 -18.78 20.90 -4.50
N THR A 81 -18.19 20.72 -3.34
CA THR A 81 -17.18 21.61 -2.72
C THR A 81 -15.77 21.06 -2.86
N SER A 82 -15.65 19.80 -3.23
CA SER A 82 -14.36 19.13 -3.49
C SER A 82 -14.41 18.33 -4.78
N GLY A 83 -13.25 18.30 -5.48
CA GLY A 83 -13.03 17.51 -6.68
C GLY A 83 -11.63 16.89 -6.64
N MET A 84 -11.51 15.60 -6.94
CA MET A 84 -10.24 14.88 -7.05
C MET A 84 -10.32 13.85 -8.18
N GLY A 85 -9.18 13.34 -8.63
CA GLY A 85 -9.16 12.34 -9.67
C GLY A 85 -7.93 11.45 -9.67
N GLN A 86 -8.04 10.40 -10.47
CA GLN A 86 -6.96 9.45 -10.75
C GLN A 86 -6.91 9.24 -12.27
N TYR A 87 -5.72 9.14 -12.81
CA TYR A 87 -5.48 8.91 -14.23
C TYR A 87 -4.85 7.56 -14.48
N TYR A 88 -5.46 6.82 -15.39
CA TYR A 88 -5.00 5.52 -15.88
C TYR A 88 -4.89 5.54 -17.40
N THR A 89 -4.17 4.58 -17.97
CA THR A 89 -4.18 4.32 -19.42
C THR A 89 -4.92 3.02 -19.73
N VAL A 90 -5.68 3.03 -20.83
CA VAL A 90 -6.39 1.84 -21.32
C VAL A 90 -5.70 1.36 -22.59
N ALA A 91 -5.00 0.23 -22.49
CA ALA A 91 -4.16 -0.29 -23.58
C ALA A 91 -4.87 -1.29 -24.51
N TRP A 92 -6.06 -1.78 -24.13
CA TRP A 92 -6.79 -2.83 -24.89
C TRP A 92 -7.83 -2.29 -25.87
N THR A 93 -7.99 -0.99 -25.97
CA THR A 93 -8.89 -0.33 -26.92
C THR A 93 -8.24 -0.17 -28.29
N ALA A 94 -9.08 -0.02 -29.35
CA ALA A 94 -8.58 0.16 -30.72
C ALA A 94 -7.79 1.47 -30.90
N GLU A 95 -8.12 2.51 -30.13
CA GLU A 95 -7.38 3.75 -30.01
C GLU A 95 -6.91 3.94 -28.58
N PRO A 96 -5.68 4.45 -28.35
CA PRO A 96 -5.21 4.75 -27.01
C PRO A 96 -6.16 5.71 -26.29
N THR A 97 -6.63 5.32 -25.11
CA THR A 97 -7.62 6.07 -24.34
C THR A 97 -7.09 6.33 -22.93
N GLY A 98 -7.23 7.57 -22.48
CA GLY A 98 -7.03 7.95 -21.09
C GLY A 98 -8.30 7.66 -20.28
N ASN A 99 -8.13 7.06 -19.11
CA ASN A 99 -9.19 6.87 -18.14
C ASN A 99 -8.99 7.84 -16.97
N TYR A 100 -9.98 8.68 -16.74
CA TYR A 100 -10.00 9.70 -15.69
C TYR A 100 -11.09 9.35 -14.70
N MET A 101 -10.76 8.66 -13.63
CA MET A 101 -11.69 8.41 -12.53
C MET A 101 -11.75 9.67 -11.68
N VAL A 102 -12.88 10.37 -11.70
CA VAL A 102 -13.07 11.63 -10.98
C VAL A 102 -14.12 11.50 -9.89
N GLN A 103 -13.91 12.21 -8.81
CA GLN A 103 -14.82 12.26 -7.67
C GLN A 103 -15.21 13.70 -7.40
N PHE A 104 -16.51 13.94 -7.20
CA PHE A 104 -17.09 15.20 -6.77
C PHE A 104 -17.89 14.98 -5.49
N SER A 105 -17.72 15.85 -4.49
CA SER A 105 -18.41 15.70 -3.21
C SER A 105 -18.78 17.03 -2.59
N ASP A 106 -19.94 17.09 -1.93
CA ASP A 106 -20.37 18.17 -1.03
C ASP A 106 -20.25 17.77 0.45
N ILE A 107 -19.68 16.60 0.74
CA ILE A 107 -19.41 16.09 2.10
C ILE A 107 -18.20 16.83 2.68
N GLU A 108 -18.28 17.20 3.96
CA GLU A 108 -17.12 17.65 4.73
C GLU A 108 -16.29 16.44 5.18
N PHE A 109 -14.96 16.54 5.04
CA PHE A 109 -14.01 15.50 5.48
C PHE A 109 -13.07 16.06 6.56
N ASP A 110 -12.69 15.22 7.53
CA ASP A 110 -11.65 15.56 8.51
C ASP A 110 -10.24 15.48 7.92
N GLU A 111 -9.23 15.63 8.77
CA GLU A 111 -7.82 15.58 8.39
C GLU A 111 -7.37 14.18 7.93
N TYR A 112 -8.09 13.12 8.28
CA TYR A 112 -7.84 11.75 7.87
C TYR A 112 -8.62 11.34 6.61
N GLY A 113 -9.47 12.24 6.08
CA GLY A 113 -10.32 11.96 4.92
C GLY A 113 -11.61 11.23 5.26
N GLU A 114 -11.98 11.15 6.55
CA GLU A 114 -13.24 10.55 6.99
C GLU A 114 -14.39 11.56 6.87
N ALA A 115 -15.55 11.09 6.37
CA ALA A 115 -16.72 11.93 6.20
C ALA A 115 -17.30 12.39 7.55
N GLN A 116 -17.64 13.68 7.67
CA GLN A 116 -18.12 14.33 8.90
C GLN A 116 -19.52 14.95 8.76
N SER A 117 -20.13 14.88 7.59
CA SER A 117 -21.44 15.49 7.34
C SER A 117 -22.30 14.67 6.39
N ALA A 118 -23.61 14.94 6.39
CA ALA A 118 -24.48 14.49 5.31
C ALA A 118 -24.07 15.10 3.98
N GLY A 119 -24.19 14.31 2.92
CA GLY A 119 -23.91 14.78 1.56
C GLY A 119 -23.81 13.64 0.57
N TYR A 120 -23.33 13.98 -0.62
CA TYR A 120 -23.16 13.07 -1.74
C TYR A 120 -21.70 13.01 -2.19
N LYS A 121 -21.28 11.81 -2.55
CA LYS A 121 -20.02 11.54 -3.24
C LYS A 121 -20.34 10.88 -4.57
N ILE A 122 -20.00 11.53 -5.66
CA ILE A 122 -20.24 11.09 -7.03
C ILE A 122 -18.91 10.72 -7.63
N VAL A 123 -18.77 9.47 -8.07
CA VAL A 123 -17.60 8.97 -8.78
C VAL A 123 -17.98 8.71 -10.22
N LEU A 124 -17.15 9.16 -11.16
CA LEU A 124 -17.35 8.99 -12.59
C LEU A 124 -16.08 8.43 -13.22
N ASP A 125 -16.25 7.40 -14.01
CA ASP A 125 -15.20 6.73 -14.78
C ASP A 125 -15.18 7.25 -16.20
N LEU A 126 -14.47 8.38 -16.42
CA LEU A 126 -14.46 9.11 -17.69
C LEU A 126 -13.39 8.57 -18.65
N TYR A 127 -13.72 8.52 -19.94
CA TYR A 127 -12.81 8.13 -21.01
C TYR A 127 -12.59 9.29 -21.97
N GLY A 128 -11.33 9.60 -22.27
CA GLY A 128 -10.95 10.72 -23.12
C GLY A 128 -9.61 10.50 -23.81
N PRO A 129 -9.12 11.48 -24.57
CA PRO A 129 -7.76 11.47 -25.09
C PRO A 129 -6.74 11.23 -23.98
N LEU A 130 -5.57 10.65 -24.34
CA LEU A 130 -4.44 10.58 -23.44
C LEU A 130 -4.00 11.98 -23.00
N THR A 131 -3.52 12.11 -21.77
CA THR A 131 -2.84 13.33 -21.33
C THR A 131 -1.46 13.45 -21.98
N ASP A 132 -1.02 14.68 -22.25
CA ASP A 132 0.34 14.95 -22.75
C ASP A 132 1.39 14.90 -21.61
N ASP A 133 0.95 15.18 -20.38
CA ASP A 133 1.79 15.12 -19.17
C ASP A 133 1.18 14.13 -18.17
N VAL A 134 1.82 12.96 -18.08
CA VAL A 134 1.37 11.87 -17.20
C VAL A 134 1.58 12.21 -15.73
N MET A 135 2.59 13.06 -15.43
CA MET A 135 2.86 13.47 -14.05
C MET A 135 1.89 14.57 -13.56
N ASN A 136 1.27 15.32 -14.49
CA ASN A 136 0.24 16.31 -14.19
C ASN A 136 -0.97 16.13 -15.10
N PRO A 137 -1.72 15.02 -14.95
CA PRO A 137 -2.83 14.73 -15.86
C PRO A 137 -3.92 15.77 -15.78
N THR A 138 -4.54 16.06 -16.91
CA THR A 138 -5.67 17.01 -16.99
C THR A 138 -6.85 16.36 -17.69
N ILE A 139 -8.07 16.57 -17.15
CA ILE A 139 -9.30 16.07 -17.75
C ILE A 139 -9.54 16.85 -19.06
N PRO A 140 -9.66 16.17 -20.21
CA PRO A 140 -9.98 16.82 -21.47
C PRO A 140 -11.32 17.56 -21.41
N GLN A 141 -11.35 18.79 -21.90
CA GLN A 141 -12.60 19.56 -22.00
C GLN A 141 -13.55 18.89 -22.98
N GLY A 142 -14.83 18.84 -22.64
CA GLY A 142 -15.87 18.26 -23.50
C GLY A 142 -17.11 17.86 -22.72
N THR A 143 -18.06 17.30 -23.46
CA THR A 143 -19.24 16.68 -22.86
C THR A 143 -19.13 15.16 -22.93
N TYR A 144 -19.02 14.53 -21.78
CA TYR A 144 -18.98 13.11 -21.62
C TYR A 144 -20.40 12.56 -21.53
N GLN A 145 -20.71 11.53 -22.31
CA GLN A 145 -22.02 10.89 -22.34
C GLN A 145 -21.94 9.51 -21.67
N PHE A 146 -23.02 9.12 -21.01
CA PHE A 146 -23.11 7.75 -20.49
C PHE A 146 -23.08 6.74 -21.66
N ASP A 147 -22.21 5.73 -21.53
CA ASP A 147 -22.05 4.66 -22.49
C ASP A 147 -22.51 3.33 -21.89
N ALA A 148 -23.65 2.85 -22.37
CA ALA A 148 -24.23 1.59 -21.92
C ALA A 148 -23.55 0.33 -22.50
N GLU A 149 -22.73 0.50 -23.54
CA GLU A 149 -22.09 -0.59 -24.28
C GLU A 149 -20.65 -0.88 -23.82
N ASP A 150 -20.15 -0.08 -22.84
CA ASP A 150 -18.77 -0.15 -22.35
C ASP A 150 -17.72 -0.10 -23.50
N SER A 151 -17.90 0.86 -24.41
CA SER A 151 -17.07 0.97 -25.63
C SER A 151 -15.70 1.60 -25.40
N TYR A 152 -15.47 2.22 -24.24
CA TYR A 152 -14.24 2.97 -23.87
C TYR A 152 -13.86 4.06 -24.88
N THR A 153 -14.84 4.66 -25.55
CA THR A 153 -14.60 5.72 -26.51
C THR A 153 -14.40 7.07 -25.84
N HIS A 154 -13.74 7.99 -26.55
CA HIS A 154 -13.51 9.33 -26.03
C HIS A 154 -14.82 10.06 -25.73
N PHE A 155 -14.82 10.83 -24.65
CA PHE A 155 -15.95 11.61 -24.14
C PHE A 155 -17.15 10.75 -23.73
N THR A 156 -16.88 9.60 -23.12
CA THR A 156 -17.87 8.74 -22.48
C THR A 156 -17.54 8.47 -21.02
N PHE A 157 -18.52 7.97 -20.28
CA PHE A 157 -18.32 7.37 -18.96
C PHE A 157 -19.22 6.13 -18.83
N GLN A 158 -18.84 5.21 -17.95
CA GLN A 158 -19.42 3.88 -17.89
C GLN A 158 -20.00 3.56 -16.52
N LYS A 159 -20.91 2.55 -16.48
CA LYS A 159 -21.57 2.08 -15.26
C LYS A 159 -20.61 1.47 -14.24
N SER A 160 -19.63 0.69 -14.68
CA SER A 160 -18.86 -0.22 -13.82
C SER A 160 -18.18 0.45 -12.62
N TYR A 161 -17.71 1.68 -12.80
CA TYR A 161 -17.04 2.46 -11.74
C TYR A 161 -17.70 3.82 -11.49
N SER A 162 -18.85 4.08 -12.12
CA SER A 162 -19.59 5.34 -11.92
C SER A 162 -20.74 5.11 -10.93
N ASN A 163 -20.70 5.80 -9.80
CA ASN A 163 -21.67 5.61 -8.73
C ASN A 163 -21.93 6.89 -7.92
N ILE A 164 -23.05 6.90 -7.21
CA ILE A 164 -23.43 7.94 -6.27
C ILE A 164 -23.53 7.29 -4.88
N ASN A 165 -22.81 7.86 -3.92
CA ASN A 165 -22.86 7.46 -2.52
C ASN A 165 -23.42 8.62 -1.70
N GLN A 166 -24.16 8.30 -0.63
CA GLN A 166 -24.74 9.27 0.29
C GLN A 166 -24.29 8.98 1.72
N THR A 167 -24.07 10.04 2.51
CA THR A 167 -23.78 9.95 3.94
C THR A 167 -24.87 10.63 4.77
N ASP A 168 -25.01 10.21 6.03
CA ASP A 168 -25.87 10.86 7.02
C ASP A 168 -25.17 12.02 7.74
N ASP A 169 -25.85 12.70 8.66
CA ASP A 169 -25.33 13.85 9.42
C ASP A 169 -24.08 13.53 10.26
N GLN A 170 -23.72 12.27 10.42
CA GLN A 170 -22.55 11.80 11.14
C GLN A 170 -21.45 11.25 10.22
N GLY A 171 -21.64 11.38 8.89
CA GLY A 171 -20.71 10.88 7.89
C GLY A 171 -20.82 9.39 7.58
N TYR A 172 -21.76 8.66 8.19
CA TYR A 172 -21.93 7.24 7.88
C TYR A 172 -22.62 7.01 6.54
N PRO A 173 -22.19 6.00 5.76
CA PRO A 173 -22.83 5.68 4.49
C PRO A 173 -24.32 5.31 4.66
N ILE A 174 -25.18 5.87 3.82
CA ILE A 174 -26.60 5.51 3.73
C ILE A 174 -26.75 4.48 2.62
N GLY A 175 -27.00 3.23 3.00
CA GLY A 175 -27.18 2.14 2.04
C GLY A 175 -25.90 1.76 1.28
N TYR A 176 -26.08 1.25 0.07
CA TYR A 176 -25.00 0.97 -0.88
C TYR A 176 -25.00 2.07 -1.94
N GLY A 177 -23.81 2.38 -2.48
CA GLY A 177 -23.71 3.30 -3.60
C GLY A 177 -24.53 2.81 -4.79
N LEU A 178 -25.30 3.72 -5.42
CA LEU A 178 -26.13 3.42 -6.60
C LEU A 178 -25.31 3.65 -7.87
N TYR A 179 -25.35 2.71 -8.81
CA TYR A 179 -24.67 2.86 -10.09
C TYR A 179 -25.37 3.93 -10.95
N ILE A 180 -24.54 4.71 -11.65
CA ILE A 180 -25.05 5.66 -12.66
C ILE A 180 -25.34 4.86 -13.94
N THR A 181 -26.55 5.07 -14.49
CA THR A 181 -27.08 4.34 -15.65
C THR A 181 -27.49 5.26 -16.78
N GLY A 182 -27.24 6.57 -16.66
CA GLY A 182 -27.58 7.54 -17.69
C GLY A 182 -27.07 8.93 -17.40
N GLY A 183 -27.10 9.78 -18.41
CA GLY A 183 -26.82 11.20 -18.27
C GLY A 183 -25.59 11.69 -19.02
N SER A 184 -25.15 12.91 -18.68
CA SER A 184 -23.99 13.56 -19.30
C SER A 184 -23.27 14.44 -18.28
N LEU A 185 -21.96 14.65 -18.51
CA LEU A 185 -21.10 15.55 -17.76
C LEU A 185 -20.37 16.48 -18.71
N THR A 186 -20.49 17.78 -18.53
CA THR A 186 -19.71 18.78 -19.29
C THR A 186 -18.58 19.29 -18.42
N VAL A 187 -17.37 19.18 -18.95
CA VAL A 187 -16.12 19.66 -18.33
C VAL A 187 -15.57 20.81 -19.16
N LYS A 188 -15.32 21.93 -18.52
CA LYS A 188 -14.62 23.10 -19.09
C LYS A 188 -13.44 23.45 -18.16
N THR A 189 -12.39 24.04 -18.72
CA THR A 189 -11.29 24.62 -17.94
C THR A 189 -11.42 26.14 -17.91
N ASN A 190 -11.04 26.76 -16.83
CA ASN A 190 -10.97 28.21 -16.62
C ASN A 190 -9.66 28.57 -15.88
N GLU A 191 -9.49 29.86 -15.54
CA GLU A 191 -8.28 30.34 -14.83
C GLU A 191 -8.12 29.75 -13.43
N ASP A 192 -9.22 29.35 -12.78
CA ASP A 192 -9.26 28.81 -11.41
C ASP A 192 -9.27 27.27 -11.38
N GLY A 193 -9.23 26.60 -12.53
CA GLY A 193 -9.25 25.13 -12.64
C GLY A 193 -10.34 24.63 -13.58
N TYR A 194 -11.33 23.94 -13.05
CA TYR A 194 -12.41 23.31 -13.81
C TYR A 194 -13.78 23.89 -13.45
N SER A 195 -14.64 23.94 -14.47
CA SER A 195 -16.08 24.16 -14.33
C SER A 195 -16.78 22.91 -14.85
N VAL A 196 -17.50 22.23 -13.98
CA VAL A 196 -18.15 20.95 -14.26
C VAL A 196 -19.66 21.06 -14.00
N VAL A 197 -20.46 20.63 -14.97
CA VAL A 197 -21.90 20.48 -14.82
C VAL A 197 -22.34 19.14 -15.41
N GLY A 198 -23.03 18.34 -14.61
CA GLY A 198 -23.57 17.05 -15.02
C GLY A 198 -25.04 16.89 -14.69
N TYR A 199 -25.73 16.09 -15.50
CA TYR A 199 -27.08 15.61 -15.27
C TYR A 199 -27.04 14.10 -15.36
N LEU A 200 -27.28 13.41 -14.23
CA LEU A 200 -27.03 11.99 -14.06
C LEU A 200 -28.32 11.29 -13.64
N THR A 201 -28.43 10.02 -13.99
CA THR A 201 -29.53 9.14 -13.55
C THR A 201 -28.93 7.89 -12.96
N ASP A 202 -29.39 7.46 -11.76
CA ASP A 202 -28.95 6.23 -11.13
C ASP A 202 -29.80 5.02 -11.57
N GLU A 203 -29.46 3.84 -11.05
CA GLU A 203 -30.12 2.58 -11.39
C GLU A 203 -31.54 2.43 -10.80
N GLU A 204 -31.92 3.27 -9.85
CA GLU A 204 -33.28 3.36 -9.31
C GLU A 204 -34.11 4.42 -10.02
N GLY A 205 -33.52 5.20 -10.91
CA GLY A 205 -34.16 6.21 -11.73
C GLY A 205 -34.19 7.61 -11.13
N HIS A 206 -33.49 7.83 -9.99
CA HIS A 206 -33.35 9.18 -9.43
C HIS A 206 -32.45 10.02 -10.31
N THR A 207 -32.73 11.33 -10.36
CA THR A 207 -32.04 12.27 -11.23
C THR A 207 -31.29 13.32 -10.41
N TYR A 208 -30.06 13.60 -10.84
CA TYR A 208 -29.13 14.48 -10.14
C TYR A 208 -28.57 15.55 -11.08
N LYS A 209 -28.51 16.78 -10.59
CA LYS A 209 -27.60 17.80 -11.15
C LYS A 209 -26.34 17.83 -10.29
N VAL A 210 -25.18 17.76 -10.91
CA VAL A 210 -23.87 17.92 -10.26
C VAL A 210 -23.24 19.19 -10.76
N SER A 211 -22.70 20.02 -9.89
CA SER A 211 -21.90 21.18 -10.28
C SER A 211 -20.66 21.29 -9.40
N TYR A 212 -19.54 21.67 -10.02
CA TYR A 212 -18.28 21.92 -9.34
C TYR A 212 -17.52 23.06 -10.04
N GLU A 213 -16.91 23.94 -9.24
CA GLU A 213 -16.00 24.98 -9.70
C GLU A 213 -14.74 24.93 -8.83
N GLY A 214 -13.56 24.81 -9.45
CA GLY A 214 -12.30 24.82 -8.72
C GLY A 214 -11.23 23.90 -9.32
N PRO A 215 -10.07 23.80 -8.63
CA PRO A 215 -8.99 22.93 -9.07
C PRO A 215 -9.32 21.45 -8.80
N ILE A 216 -8.88 20.57 -9.69
CA ILE A 216 -8.93 19.12 -9.51
C ILE A 216 -7.50 18.61 -9.62
N VAL A 217 -6.94 18.06 -8.54
CA VAL A 217 -5.68 17.34 -8.57
C VAL A 217 -5.97 15.90 -9.01
N ILE A 218 -5.20 15.43 -10.00
CA ILE A 218 -5.37 14.10 -10.58
C ILE A 218 -4.08 13.31 -10.33
N ALA A 219 -4.17 12.23 -9.57
CA ALA A 219 -3.06 11.37 -9.30
C ALA A 219 -2.74 10.48 -10.50
N ASN A 220 -1.48 10.39 -10.88
CA ASN A 220 -1.00 9.44 -11.87
C ASN A 220 -1.04 8.01 -11.30
N LYS A 221 -1.77 7.12 -11.95
CA LYS A 221 -1.88 5.68 -11.60
C LYS A 221 -1.46 4.79 -12.77
N THR A 222 -0.67 5.30 -13.72
CA THR A 222 -0.23 4.54 -14.90
C THR A 222 0.94 3.60 -14.61
N GLY A 223 1.62 3.77 -13.47
CA GLY A 223 2.86 3.05 -13.13
C GLY A 223 4.11 3.60 -13.82
N GLY A 224 4.00 4.57 -14.71
CA GLY A 224 5.11 5.21 -15.41
C GLY A 224 5.10 6.73 -15.29
N THR A 225 6.21 7.37 -15.64
CA THR A 225 6.37 8.82 -15.59
C THR A 225 6.16 9.50 -16.95
N GLY A 226 6.07 8.73 -18.03
CA GLY A 226 5.87 9.21 -19.41
C GLY A 226 7.09 9.94 -20.00
N SER A 227 8.02 10.40 -19.18
CA SER A 227 9.28 11.03 -19.56
C SER A 227 10.30 10.96 -18.41
N ASN A 228 11.59 11.15 -18.73
CA ASN A 228 12.61 11.25 -17.70
C ASN A 228 12.30 12.39 -16.73
N GLN A 229 12.49 12.11 -15.43
CA GLN A 229 12.23 13.05 -14.36
C GLN A 229 13.52 13.41 -13.61
N THR A 230 13.56 14.63 -13.09
CA THR A 230 14.61 15.06 -12.16
C THR A 230 13.94 15.62 -10.91
N ILE A 231 14.31 15.07 -9.75
CA ILE A 231 13.83 15.58 -8.48
C ILE A 231 14.69 16.77 -8.09
N GLU A 232 14.14 17.97 -8.25
CA GLU A 232 14.85 19.21 -8.02
C GLU A 232 14.88 19.56 -6.52
N ASN A 233 16.08 19.82 -5.99
CA ASN A 233 16.32 20.29 -4.62
C ASN A 233 15.64 19.42 -3.53
N PRO A 234 15.86 18.09 -3.51
CA PRO A 234 15.30 17.26 -2.47
C PRO A 234 15.88 17.61 -1.10
N SER A 235 15.06 17.50 -0.06
CA SER A 235 15.45 17.64 1.34
C SER A 235 15.58 16.27 1.98
N LEU A 236 16.38 16.16 3.04
CA LEU A 236 16.39 15.00 3.92
C LEU A 236 15.08 15.00 4.74
N LEU A 237 14.35 13.91 4.72
CA LEU A 237 13.11 13.70 5.45
C LEU A 237 13.34 12.81 6.68
N LEU A 238 14.18 11.78 6.54
CA LEU A 238 14.49 10.81 7.57
C LEU A 238 15.87 10.19 7.33
N ALA A 239 16.64 9.93 8.39
CA ALA A 239 17.86 9.14 8.35
C ALA A 239 17.94 8.25 9.58
N ARG A 240 18.10 6.93 9.40
CA ARG A 240 18.18 5.94 10.45
C ARG A 240 19.30 4.96 10.19
N TYR A 241 19.99 4.57 11.26
CA TYR A 241 20.98 3.51 11.24
C TYR A 241 20.48 2.35 12.11
N TYR A 242 20.29 1.19 11.51
CA TYR A 242 19.77 0.01 12.18
C TYR A 242 20.86 -1.02 12.58
N GLY A 243 22.15 -0.66 12.37
CA GLY A 243 23.23 -1.60 12.66
C GLY A 243 23.18 -2.83 11.75
N ASP A 244 23.48 -3.99 12.31
CA ASP A 244 23.44 -5.30 11.62
C ASP A 244 22.01 -5.88 11.70
N LEU A 245 21.04 -5.23 11.06
CA LEU A 245 19.60 -5.52 11.18
C LEU A 245 19.26 -7.00 10.92
N ASP A 246 19.86 -7.59 9.87
CA ASP A 246 19.57 -8.97 9.46
C ASP A 246 20.71 -9.95 9.74
N HIS A 247 21.63 -9.61 10.64
CA HIS A 247 22.81 -10.42 10.96
C HIS A 247 23.66 -10.79 9.71
N ALA A 248 23.61 -9.94 8.71
CA ALA A 248 24.38 -10.10 7.45
C ALA A 248 25.85 -9.68 7.58
N ASN A 249 26.27 -9.23 8.76
CA ASN A 249 27.56 -8.63 9.05
C ASN A 249 27.83 -7.34 8.25
N THR A 250 26.77 -6.65 7.89
CA THR A 250 26.74 -5.32 7.25
C THR A 250 25.88 -4.37 8.08
N GLY A 251 26.06 -3.08 7.90
CA GLY A 251 25.25 -2.05 8.53
C GLY A 251 24.18 -1.56 7.56
N ASN A 252 22.96 -1.41 8.07
CA ASN A 252 21.83 -0.86 7.33
C ASN A 252 21.68 0.63 7.61
N TYR A 253 21.64 1.43 6.53
CA TYR A 253 21.48 2.88 6.55
C TYR A 253 20.24 3.25 5.75
N TYR A 254 19.19 3.61 6.42
CA TYR A 254 17.89 3.92 5.82
C TYR A 254 17.70 5.42 5.68
N LEU A 255 17.45 5.90 4.48
CA LEU A 255 17.25 7.31 4.16
C LEU A 255 15.93 7.54 3.47
N SER A 256 15.27 8.64 3.79
CA SER A 256 14.19 9.20 3.00
C SER A 256 14.54 10.62 2.60
N ILE A 257 14.51 10.91 1.31
CA ILE A 257 14.72 12.24 0.74
C ILE A 257 13.56 12.60 -0.18
N GLY A 258 13.27 13.88 -0.36
CA GLY A 258 12.19 14.26 -1.26
C GLY A 258 11.90 15.75 -1.28
N THR A 259 10.86 16.09 -2.04
CA THR A 259 10.30 17.45 -2.12
C THR A 259 8.98 17.58 -1.36
N VAL A 260 8.46 16.46 -0.84
CA VAL A 260 7.26 16.46 0.03
C VAL A 260 7.57 17.03 1.41
N THR A 261 6.52 17.44 2.11
CA THR A 261 6.56 17.65 3.56
C THR A 261 5.97 16.44 4.28
N VAL A 262 6.50 16.13 5.45
CA VAL A 262 6.02 15.03 6.30
C VAL A 262 5.48 15.58 7.62
N ASP A 263 4.67 14.79 8.31
CA ASP A 263 4.20 15.13 9.64
C ASP A 263 5.39 15.13 10.61
N PRO A 264 5.60 16.20 11.41
CA PRO A 264 6.70 16.28 12.36
C PRO A 264 6.68 15.18 13.45
N ASP A 265 5.50 14.69 13.79
CA ASP A 265 5.30 13.65 14.80
C ASP A 265 5.34 12.23 14.21
N ASP A 266 5.17 12.11 12.87
CA ASP A 266 5.25 10.86 12.13
C ASP A 266 5.91 11.08 10.75
N PRO A 267 7.23 10.91 10.63
CA PRO A 267 7.97 11.16 9.40
C PRO A 267 7.65 10.21 8.23
N PHE A 268 6.81 9.20 8.45
CA PHE A 268 6.28 8.34 7.41
C PHE A 268 4.97 8.85 6.79
N THR A 269 4.31 9.78 7.46
CA THR A 269 3.07 10.39 6.95
C THR A 269 3.39 11.64 6.13
N THR A 270 3.16 11.55 4.82
CA THR A 270 3.33 12.65 3.86
C THR A 270 2.11 13.57 3.88
N THR A 271 2.35 14.90 3.87
CA THR A 271 1.30 15.93 4.01
C THR A 271 1.17 16.87 2.79
N SER A 272 2.00 16.70 1.76
CA SER A 272 1.96 17.54 0.54
C SER A 272 2.18 16.72 -0.74
N SER A 273 1.90 17.35 -1.89
CA SER A 273 2.35 16.79 -3.18
C SER A 273 3.86 16.91 -3.34
N GLY A 274 4.45 15.98 -4.09
CA GLY A 274 5.87 15.98 -4.43
C GLY A 274 6.48 14.59 -4.46
N TRP A 275 7.79 14.52 -4.67
CA TRP A 275 8.57 13.29 -4.74
C TRP A 275 9.06 12.86 -3.36
N GLN A 276 9.12 11.55 -3.16
CA GLN A 276 9.83 10.89 -2.07
C GLN A 276 10.60 9.70 -2.62
N VAL A 277 11.86 9.60 -2.23
CA VAL A 277 12.73 8.45 -2.51
C VAL A 277 13.17 7.88 -1.17
N ILE A 278 12.92 6.60 -0.98
CA ILE A 278 13.43 5.82 0.14
C ILE A 278 14.62 5.02 -0.38
N LEU A 279 15.72 5.06 0.36
CA LEU A 279 16.98 4.39 0.04
C LEU A 279 17.37 3.50 1.20
N ASP A 280 17.46 2.21 0.96
CA ASP A 280 17.87 1.21 1.94
C ASP A 280 19.29 0.74 1.61
N PHE A 281 20.30 1.45 2.17
CA PHE A 281 21.70 1.16 1.92
C PHE A 281 22.25 0.08 2.84
N TRP A 282 23.07 -0.78 2.29
CA TRP A 282 23.84 -1.77 3.02
C TRP A 282 25.33 -1.62 2.74
N ASP A 283 26.15 -1.48 3.82
CA ASP A 283 27.60 -1.36 3.74
C ASP A 283 28.27 -1.87 5.03
N GLN A 284 29.53 -1.56 5.22
CA GLN A 284 30.22 -1.87 6.45
C GLN A 284 29.49 -1.26 7.65
N LYS A 285 29.44 -2.02 8.77
CA LYS A 285 28.92 -1.50 10.04
C LYS A 285 29.69 -0.24 10.44
N SER A 286 28.99 0.74 10.98
CA SER A 286 29.64 1.90 11.57
C SER A 286 30.55 1.47 12.73
N ALA A 287 31.64 2.17 12.93
CA ALA A 287 32.52 1.96 14.08
C ALA A 287 31.94 2.59 15.37
N ASP A 288 31.00 3.50 15.24
CA ASP A 288 30.28 4.21 16.29
C ASP A 288 28.82 4.34 15.87
N ASP A 289 27.92 3.58 16.50
CA ASP A 289 26.51 3.51 16.13
C ASP A 289 25.80 4.83 16.43
N ASP A 290 26.25 5.58 17.46
CA ASP A 290 25.70 6.90 17.81
C ASP A 290 26.11 8.00 16.83
N ASN A 291 27.15 7.78 16.04
CA ASN A 291 27.65 8.68 15.02
C ASN A 291 27.87 7.90 13.72
N ALA A 292 26.85 7.20 13.26
CA ALA A 292 26.93 6.36 12.08
C ALA A 292 27.26 7.17 10.82
N ILE A 293 28.19 6.66 10.00
CA ILE A 293 28.66 7.29 8.78
C ILE A 293 28.46 6.32 7.62
N LEU A 294 27.61 6.69 6.67
CA LEU A 294 27.45 5.95 5.41
C LEU A 294 28.74 6.12 4.58
N PRO A 295 29.44 5.01 4.22
CA PRO A 295 30.70 5.09 3.49
C PRO A 295 30.55 5.68 2.08
N GLU A 296 31.60 6.38 1.60
CA GLU A 296 31.66 6.86 0.21
C GLU A 296 31.69 5.70 -0.78
N GLY A 297 31.06 5.85 -1.94
CA GLY A 297 31.12 4.92 -3.06
C GLY A 297 29.86 4.85 -3.89
N THR A 298 29.87 3.93 -4.84
CA THR A 298 28.67 3.59 -5.63
C THR A 298 27.96 2.43 -4.97
N TYR A 299 26.65 2.54 -4.86
CA TYR A 299 25.75 1.54 -4.35
C TYR A 299 24.81 1.13 -5.48
N ASP A 300 24.88 -0.15 -5.82
CA ASP A 300 24.08 -0.70 -6.91
C ASP A 300 22.89 -1.50 -6.33
N LEU A 301 21.83 -1.60 -7.12
CA LEU A 301 20.63 -2.35 -6.76
C LEU A 301 20.93 -3.84 -6.56
N ALA A 302 20.43 -4.43 -5.48
CA ALA A 302 20.57 -5.87 -5.21
C ALA A 302 19.44 -6.39 -4.32
N ASP A 303 19.19 -7.70 -4.43
CA ASP A 303 18.27 -8.44 -3.54
C ASP A 303 18.97 -8.92 -2.25
N THR A 304 20.20 -8.49 -2.02
CA THR A 304 21.04 -8.95 -0.91
C THR A 304 21.43 -7.79 -0.01
N HIS A 305 21.74 -8.10 1.25
CA HIS A 305 22.25 -7.15 2.24
C HIS A 305 23.80 -7.07 2.22
N ALA A 306 24.39 -7.20 1.04
CA ALA A 306 25.84 -7.12 0.88
C ALA A 306 26.34 -5.66 0.97
N ALA A 307 27.61 -5.48 1.31
CA ALA A 307 28.22 -4.14 1.28
C ALA A 307 28.17 -3.54 -0.13
N ARG A 308 27.95 -2.24 -0.22
CA ARG A 308 27.82 -1.48 -1.48
C ARG A 308 26.54 -1.76 -2.27
N THR A 309 25.44 -2.09 -1.57
CA THR A 309 24.13 -2.28 -2.22
C THR A 309 23.08 -1.32 -1.69
N ILE A 310 22.06 -1.09 -2.51
CA ILE A 310 20.73 -0.64 -2.11
C ILE A 310 19.77 -1.82 -2.27
N ASN A 311 18.98 -2.12 -1.24
CA ASN A 311 18.08 -3.26 -1.27
C ASN A 311 16.85 -2.95 -2.12
N TYR A 312 16.46 -3.89 -3.01
CA TYR A 312 15.33 -3.74 -3.92
C TYR A 312 13.98 -3.69 -3.19
N GLU A 313 13.81 -4.50 -2.15
CA GLU A 313 12.50 -4.66 -1.48
C GLU A 313 12.09 -3.42 -0.67
N GLU A 314 13.07 -2.69 -0.10
CA GLU A 314 12.82 -1.56 0.78
C GLU A 314 13.10 -0.19 0.12
N THR A 315 13.83 -0.15 -1.00
CA THR A 315 14.06 1.09 -1.76
C THR A 315 12.83 1.40 -2.60
N ARG A 316 12.35 2.65 -2.59
CA ARG A 316 11.10 3.06 -3.25
C ARG A 316 11.23 4.43 -3.89
N ILE A 317 10.54 4.60 -5.02
CA ILE A 317 10.34 5.89 -5.68
C ILE A 317 8.86 6.18 -5.74
N MET A 318 8.46 7.29 -5.16
CA MET A 318 7.06 7.66 -5.03
C MET A 318 6.85 9.12 -5.40
N HIS A 319 5.70 9.41 -5.98
CA HIS A 319 5.19 10.77 -6.10
C HIS A 319 3.83 10.86 -5.42
N TYR A 320 3.66 11.84 -4.59
CA TYR A 320 2.42 12.11 -3.86
C TYR A 320 1.62 13.23 -4.54
N TYR A 321 0.32 13.08 -4.57
CA TYR A 321 -0.66 14.02 -5.11
C TYR A 321 -1.64 14.38 -4.01
N LEU A 322 -1.69 15.63 -3.58
CA LEU A 322 -2.67 16.08 -2.60
C LEU A 322 -4.04 16.24 -3.29
N THR A 323 -4.75 15.13 -3.43
CA THR A 323 -6.05 15.04 -4.12
C THR A 323 -7.23 15.41 -3.23
N GLY A 324 -7.01 15.63 -1.95
CA GLY A 324 -8.00 15.97 -0.94
C GLY A 324 -7.31 16.40 0.34
N LYS A 325 -7.71 15.81 1.47
CA LYS A 325 -7.06 16.03 2.77
C LYS A 325 -5.78 15.21 2.92
N THR A 326 -5.79 13.99 2.38
CA THR A 326 -4.65 13.06 2.40
C THR A 326 -4.06 12.93 1.00
N PRO A 327 -2.72 12.90 0.84
CA PRO A 327 -2.12 12.67 -0.44
C PRO A 327 -2.35 11.23 -0.96
N GLU A 328 -2.58 11.11 -2.26
CA GLU A 328 -2.52 9.83 -2.96
C GLU A 328 -1.12 9.56 -3.47
N MET A 329 -0.62 8.35 -3.28
CA MET A 329 0.70 7.91 -3.71
C MET A 329 0.63 7.25 -5.09
N ALA A 330 1.58 7.61 -5.95
CA ALA A 330 1.99 6.84 -7.11
C ALA A 330 3.39 6.28 -6.83
N GLU A 331 3.53 4.98 -6.81
CA GLU A 331 4.79 4.26 -6.70
C GLU A 331 5.22 3.81 -8.09
N PHE A 332 6.53 3.91 -8.39
CA PHE A 332 7.07 3.59 -9.70
C PHE A 332 8.01 2.38 -9.58
N ASP A 333 7.67 1.32 -10.31
CA ASP A 333 8.52 0.15 -10.43
C ASP A 333 9.76 0.49 -11.26
N TYR A 334 10.92 -0.03 -10.87
CA TYR A 334 12.19 0.20 -11.51
C TYR A 334 12.96 -1.12 -11.71
N SER A 335 13.72 -1.18 -12.80
CA SER A 335 14.49 -2.35 -13.20
C SER A 335 15.96 -2.26 -12.83
N ASP A 336 16.47 -1.04 -12.58
CA ASP A 336 17.86 -0.78 -12.21
C ASP A 336 17.95 0.52 -11.41
N ALA A 337 18.92 0.58 -10.50
CA ALA A 337 19.19 1.78 -9.73
C ALA A 337 20.65 1.82 -9.26
N SER A 338 21.21 3.04 -9.21
CA SER A 338 22.50 3.28 -8.57
C SER A 338 22.52 4.62 -7.83
N VAL A 339 23.23 4.66 -6.71
CA VAL A 339 23.44 5.89 -5.94
C VAL A 339 24.91 6.07 -5.65
N GLN A 340 25.48 7.19 -6.10
CA GLN A 340 26.83 7.62 -5.74
C GLN A 340 26.79 8.42 -4.45
N VAL A 341 27.54 7.99 -3.45
CA VAL A 341 27.72 8.67 -2.16
C VAL A 341 29.11 9.32 -2.12
N GLU A 342 29.15 10.61 -1.85
CA GLU A 342 30.39 11.39 -1.67
C GLU A 342 30.30 12.18 -0.35
N HIS A 343 31.41 12.25 0.38
CA HIS A 343 31.52 13.16 1.53
C HIS A 343 32.02 14.52 1.06
N VAL A 344 31.25 15.55 1.36
CA VAL A 344 31.56 16.93 0.96
C VAL A 344 31.69 17.85 2.18
N ALA A 345 32.19 19.07 1.97
CA ALA A 345 32.24 20.05 3.04
C ALA A 345 30.84 20.40 3.54
N GLY A 346 30.47 19.90 4.70
CA GLY A 346 29.14 20.13 5.31
C GLY A 346 28.18 18.93 5.28
N GLY A 347 28.64 17.76 4.86
CA GLY A 347 27.84 16.53 4.89
C GLY A 347 28.07 15.60 3.71
N TYR A 348 27.02 15.22 3.06
CA TYR A 348 26.98 14.26 1.98
C TYR A 348 26.53 14.90 0.67
N LYS A 349 26.98 14.32 -0.44
CA LYS A 349 26.35 14.48 -1.74
C LYS A 349 25.94 13.10 -2.24
N LEU A 350 24.63 12.93 -2.47
CA LEU A 350 24.03 11.73 -3.04
C LEU A 350 23.60 12.05 -4.46
N THR A 351 24.06 11.25 -5.43
CA THR A 351 23.60 11.34 -6.82
C THR A 351 22.94 10.01 -7.18
N GLY A 352 21.63 10.02 -7.35
CA GLY A 352 20.83 8.83 -7.65
C GLY A 352 20.36 8.80 -9.10
N HIS A 353 20.34 7.62 -9.68
CA HIS A 353 19.82 7.33 -11.00
C HIS A 353 19.02 6.03 -10.94
N PHE A 354 17.75 6.09 -11.33
CA PHE A 354 16.83 4.96 -11.37
C PHE A 354 16.30 4.79 -12.78
N VAL A 355 16.29 3.58 -13.29
CA VAL A 355 15.69 3.20 -14.58
C VAL A 355 14.34 2.54 -14.31
N LEU A 356 13.26 3.22 -14.68
CA LEU A 356 11.90 2.73 -14.46
C LEU A 356 11.53 1.63 -15.46
N GLU A 357 10.51 0.83 -15.14
CA GLU A 357 10.00 -0.21 -16.04
C GLU A 357 9.37 0.34 -17.34
N ASP A 358 8.91 1.59 -17.35
CA ASP A 358 8.41 2.26 -18.55
C ASP A 358 9.56 2.75 -19.49
N GLY A 359 10.82 2.52 -19.10
CA GLY A 359 12.02 2.88 -19.84
C GLY A 359 12.49 4.33 -19.63
N ASN A 360 11.81 5.10 -18.80
CA ASN A 360 12.24 6.44 -18.39
C ASN A 360 13.16 6.37 -17.16
N SER A 361 13.76 7.49 -16.78
CA SER A 361 14.60 7.60 -15.59
C SER A 361 14.02 8.59 -14.57
N VAL A 362 14.39 8.37 -13.29
CA VAL A 362 14.27 9.36 -12.23
C VAL A 362 15.65 9.63 -11.66
N ASP A 363 16.07 10.87 -11.74
CA ASP A 363 17.36 11.34 -11.29
C ASP A 363 17.23 12.32 -10.12
N PHE A 364 18.18 12.32 -9.21
CA PHE A 364 18.24 13.32 -8.13
C PHE A 364 19.68 13.62 -7.70
N VAL A 365 19.85 14.80 -7.12
CA VAL A 365 21.07 15.17 -6.37
C VAL A 365 20.63 15.77 -5.04
N TYR A 366 21.03 15.13 -3.94
CA TYR A 366 20.93 15.69 -2.61
C TYR A 366 22.32 16.16 -2.15
N GLU A 367 22.41 17.35 -1.56
CA GLU A 367 23.65 17.83 -0.93
C GLU A 367 23.29 18.48 0.42
N GLY A 368 23.78 17.91 1.52
CA GLY A 368 23.51 18.39 2.85
C GLY A 368 23.99 17.48 3.97
N PRO A 369 23.76 17.85 5.22
CA PRO A 369 24.07 17.00 6.37
C PRO A 369 23.13 15.80 6.43
N ILE A 370 23.66 14.67 6.87
CA ILE A 370 22.88 13.47 7.23
C ILE A 370 23.34 13.05 8.61
N ASP A 371 22.46 13.21 9.58
CA ASP A 371 22.65 12.74 10.94
C ASP A 371 21.71 11.55 11.16
N PHE A 372 22.30 10.36 11.32
CA PHE A 372 21.52 9.12 11.47
C PHE A 372 21.02 8.98 12.91
N GLU A 373 19.71 8.79 13.07
CA GLU A 373 19.13 8.30 14.31
C GLU A 373 19.63 6.86 14.55
N ASN A 374 20.28 6.62 15.70
CA ASN A 374 20.76 5.28 16.07
C ASN A 374 19.58 4.43 16.53
N LEU A 375 19.23 3.43 15.74
CA LEU A 375 18.27 2.37 16.06
C LEU A 375 18.92 0.98 16.06
N ALA A 376 20.25 0.91 16.04
CA ALA A 376 20.97 -0.34 16.12
C ALA A 376 20.68 -1.05 17.44
N GLU A 377 20.40 -2.35 17.36
CA GLU A 377 20.25 -3.16 18.56
C GLU A 377 21.61 -3.26 19.27
N PRO A 378 21.65 -3.06 20.59
CA PRO A 378 22.88 -3.19 21.34
C PRO A 378 23.46 -4.58 21.20
N LEU A 379 24.74 -4.67 20.83
CA LEU A 379 25.44 -5.96 20.70
C LEU A 379 25.60 -6.65 22.06
N ILE A 380 25.33 -7.96 22.09
CA ILE A 380 25.46 -8.76 23.32
C ILE A 380 26.91 -8.81 23.85
N GLY A 381 27.89 -8.77 22.96
CA GLY A 381 29.29 -8.98 23.28
C GLY A 381 29.63 -10.45 23.66
N ASN A 382 30.86 -10.68 24.06
CA ASN A 382 31.24 -12.01 24.59
C ASN A 382 30.56 -12.27 25.93
N VAL A 383 30.01 -13.47 26.09
CA VAL A 383 29.37 -13.94 27.33
C VAL A 383 30.21 -15.02 27.99
N ASN A 384 30.52 -14.84 29.26
CA ASN A 384 31.19 -15.86 30.12
C ASN A 384 30.53 -15.80 31.50
N GLU A 385 29.52 -16.66 31.70
CA GLU A 385 28.62 -16.54 32.86
C GLU A 385 28.38 -17.89 33.55
N THR A 386 28.10 -17.82 34.86
CA THR A 386 27.55 -18.93 35.61
C THR A 386 26.05 -18.72 35.81
N PHE A 387 25.26 -19.61 35.27
CA PHE A 387 23.81 -19.59 35.40
C PHE A 387 23.41 -20.29 36.71
N THR A 388 22.39 -19.73 37.36
CA THR A 388 21.95 -20.23 38.68
C THR A 388 20.52 -20.75 38.65
N ILE A 389 19.77 -20.46 37.62
CA ILE A 389 18.38 -20.87 37.44
C ILE A 389 18.24 -21.54 36.09
N ALA A 390 17.57 -22.69 36.05
CA ALA A 390 17.21 -23.38 34.82
C ALA A 390 15.74 -23.80 34.86
N LYS A 391 15.02 -23.46 33.82
CA LYS A 391 13.62 -23.84 33.57
C LYS A 391 13.50 -24.40 32.16
N GLY A 392 12.47 -25.18 31.90
CA GLY A 392 12.25 -25.65 30.55
C GLY A 392 10.95 -26.41 30.37
N GLU A 393 10.73 -26.81 29.15
CA GLU A 393 9.57 -27.59 28.75
C GLU A 393 10.02 -28.83 27.96
N TYR A 394 9.35 -29.94 28.21
CA TYR A 394 9.43 -31.13 27.39
C TYR A 394 8.25 -31.17 26.43
N LEU A 395 8.55 -31.17 25.13
CA LEU A 395 7.56 -31.05 24.04
C LEU A 395 7.31 -32.38 23.31
N GLY A 396 8.08 -33.46 23.64
CA GLY A 396 8.05 -34.73 22.92
C GLY A 396 8.48 -34.61 21.48
N ASP A 397 7.94 -35.43 20.58
CA ASP A 397 8.23 -35.38 19.15
C ASP A 397 7.48 -34.20 18.49
N TYR A 398 7.83 -32.97 18.90
CA TYR A 398 7.18 -31.73 18.43
C TYR A 398 7.35 -31.49 16.93
N ASN A 399 8.53 -31.82 16.42
CA ASN A 399 8.88 -31.59 15.01
C ASN A 399 8.53 -32.78 14.10
N TRP A 400 7.91 -33.85 14.62
CA TRP A 400 7.45 -35.05 13.89
C TRP A 400 8.57 -35.80 13.15
N VAL A 401 9.77 -35.76 13.69
CA VAL A 401 10.97 -36.41 13.11
C VAL A 401 11.42 -37.66 13.86
N GLY A 402 10.69 -38.07 14.90
CA GLY A 402 10.96 -39.29 15.69
C GLY A 402 11.99 -39.10 16.79
N ASN A 403 12.23 -37.90 17.24
CA ASN A 403 13.03 -37.55 18.43
C ASN A 403 12.24 -36.58 19.30
N ASP A 404 12.76 -36.31 20.50
CA ASP A 404 12.13 -35.42 21.46
C ASP A 404 12.78 -34.03 21.43
N ASN A 405 11.94 -33.00 21.58
CA ASN A 405 12.34 -31.62 21.68
C ASN A 405 12.18 -31.12 23.12
N TYR A 406 13.18 -30.36 23.59
CA TYR A 406 13.18 -29.66 24.87
C TYR A 406 13.51 -28.20 24.64
N THR A 407 12.73 -27.29 25.20
CA THR A 407 13.10 -25.88 25.30
C THR A 407 13.60 -25.59 26.71
N LEU A 408 14.76 -24.94 26.83
CA LEU A 408 15.37 -24.61 28.10
C LEU A 408 15.71 -23.14 28.18
N HIS A 409 15.61 -22.62 29.41
CA HIS A 409 15.95 -21.24 29.74
C HIS A 409 16.90 -21.21 30.91
N LEU A 410 18.14 -20.80 30.70
CA LEU A 410 19.14 -20.58 31.71
C LEU A 410 19.20 -19.11 32.08
N TYR A 411 19.21 -18.77 33.37
CA TYR A 411 19.28 -17.38 33.85
C TYR A 411 20.40 -17.22 34.86
N THR A 412 21.10 -16.10 34.84
CA THR A 412 22.14 -15.77 35.83
C THR A 412 21.54 -15.47 37.20
N ASP A 413 20.36 -14.89 37.26
CA ASP A 413 19.69 -14.41 38.46
C ASP A 413 18.17 -14.31 38.30
N GLU A 414 17.44 -13.97 39.38
CA GLU A 414 15.99 -13.81 39.37
C GLU A 414 15.51 -12.64 38.50
N ALA A 415 16.37 -11.65 38.22
CA ALA A 415 16.05 -10.56 37.27
C ALA A 415 16.23 -10.98 35.81
N GLN A 416 16.78 -12.19 35.57
CA GLN A 416 17.11 -12.73 34.25
C GLN A 416 18.10 -11.85 33.49
N SER A 417 19.03 -11.23 34.21
CA SER A 417 19.96 -10.20 33.66
C SER A 417 20.75 -10.70 32.46
N THR A 418 21.19 -11.93 32.43
CA THR A 418 21.69 -12.66 31.27
C THR A 418 20.95 -13.97 31.13
N PHE A 419 20.53 -14.31 29.92
CA PHE A 419 19.83 -15.56 29.64
C PHE A 419 20.39 -16.31 28.44
N ILE A 420 20.21 -17.63 28.44
CA ILE A 420 20.35 -18.47 27.24
C ILE A 420 19.06 -19.25 27.09
N ASN A 421 18.42 -19.15 25.92
CA ASN A 421 17.36 -20.04 25.49
C ASN A 421 18.00 -21.16 24.66
N ILE A 422 17.63 -22.40 24.88
CA ILE A 422 18.15 -23.55 24.16
C ILE A 422 16.98 -24.35 23.62
N ASP A 423 16.99 -24.59 22.33
CA ASP A 423 16.06 -25.48 21.63
C ASP A 423 16.80 -26.77 21.27
N LEU A 424 16.50 -27.86 21.98
CA LEU A 424 17.30 -29.09 21.99
C LEU A 424 16.56 -30.24 21.34
N ASN A 425 17.20 -30.94 20.41
CA ASN A 425 16.70 -32.13 19.76
C ASN A 425 17.43 -33.38 20.33
N ALA A 426 16.73 -34.16 21.15
CA ALA A 426 17.29 -35.29 21.92
C ALA A 426 16.69 -36.63 21.51
N GLN A 427 17.29 -37.73 21.98
CA GLN A 427 16.66 -39.04 21.83
C GLN A 427 15.35 -39.07 22.62
N THR A 428 14.38 -39.84 22.11
CA THR A 428 13.10 -40.05 22.76
C THR A 428 13.29 -40.53 24.21
N ALA A 429 12.64 -39.84 25.14
CA ALA A 429 12.72 -40.16 26.57
C ALA A 429 12.20 -41.57 26.83
N THR A 430 12.90 -42.29 27.69
CA THR A 430 12.49 -43.65 28.11
C THR A 430 11.25 -43.66 29.01
N ASP A 431 11.05 -42.60 29.76
CA ASP A 431 9.85 -42.34 30.55
C ASP A 431 9.23 -41.00 30.12
N LEU A 432 8.14 -41.07 29.33
CA LEU A 432 7.43 -39.89 28.83
C LEU A 432 6.71 -39.09 29.93
N ARG A 433 6.55 -39.69 31.14
CA ARG A 433 5.91 -39.01 32.27
C ARG A 433 6.91 -38.16 33.06
N TYR A 434 8.12 -38.67 33.18
CA TYR A 434 9.24 -38.04 33.90
C TYR A 434 10.46 -37.94 32.95
N PRO A 435 10.37 -37.10 31.93
CA PRO A 435 11.42 -37.03 30.93
C PRO A 435 12.70 -36.46 31.55
N VAL A 436 13.82 -37.02 31.18
CA VAL A 436 15.16 -36.57 31.55
C VAL A 436 15.90 -36.20 30.28
N ILE A 437 16.56 -35.04 30.26
CA ILE A 437 17.42 -34.67 29.15
C ILE A 437 18.60 -35.64 29.12
N PRO A 438 18.81 -36.37 28.00
CA PRO A 438 19.88 -37.35 27.92
C PRO A 438 21.27 -36.72 28.03
N ASP A 439 22.19 -37.43 28.68
CA ASP A 439 23.60 -37.06 28.69
C ASP A 439 24.15 -36.99 27.26
N GLY A 440 24.92 -35.96 26.98
CA GLY A 440 25.50 -35.82 25.65
C GLY A 440 26.08 -34.46 25.34
N ASN A 441 26.68 -34.39 24.17
CA ASN A 441 27.12 -33.15 23.54
C ASN A 441 26.22 -32.86 22.36
N TYR A 442 25.54 -31.76 22.41
CA TYR A 442 24.61 -31.29 21.37
C TYR A 442 25.30 -30.21 20.55
N GLY A 443 25.54 -30.47 19.28
CA GLY A 443 26.10 -29.52 18.33
C GLY A 443 25.03 -28.66 17.68
N ALA A 444 25.42 -27.60 17.01
CA ALA A 444 24.48 -26.83 16.19
C ALA A 444 23.93 -27.69 15.04
N GLY A 445 22.62 -27.78 14.92
CA GLY A 445 21.95 -28.49 13.84
C GLY A 445 21.99 -27.68 12.52
N VAL A 446 21.53 -28.30 11.44
CA VAL A 446 21.20 -27.60 10.21
C VAL A 446 19.78 -27.02 10.38
N PRO A 447 19.50 -25.79 9.96
CA PRO A 447 18.14 -25.23 10.01
C PRO A 447 17.10 -26.22 9.45
N ASP A 448 15.98 -26.37 10.15
CA ASP A 448 14.86 -27.26 9.80
C ASP A 448 15.15 -28.77 9.74
N SER A 449 16.34 -29.24 10.16
CA SER A 449 16.68 -30.67 10.16
C SER A 449 16.26 -31.42 11.44
N TYR A 450 16.29 -30.76 12.57
CA TYR A 450 15.94 -31.27 13.92
C TYR A 450 16.59 -32.63 14.26
N GLU A 451 17.84 -32.84 13.84
CA GLU A 451 18.54 -34.11 14.06
C GLU A 451 18.80 -34.36 15.54
N THR A 452 18.67 -35.62 15.97
CA THR A 452 18.97 -36.03 17.33
C THR A 452 20.42 -35.70 17.72
N GLY A 453 20.62 -35.13 18.91
CA GLY A 453 21.94 -34.73 19.40
C GLY A 453 22.38 -33.36 18.93
N THR A 454 21.41 -32.53 18.49
CA THR A 454 21.67 -31.16 18.08
C THR A 454 20.86 -30.17 18.92
N PHE A 455 21.25 -28.90 18.84
CA PHE A 455 20.39 -27.78 19.17
C PHE A 455 19.98 -27.04 17.88
N THR A 456 18.77 -26.50 17.84
CA THR A 456 18.28 -25.69 16.75
C THR A 456 18.98 -24.34 16.79
N PRO A 457 19.71 -23.92 15.73
CA PRO A 457 20.32 -22.59 15.68
C PRO A 457 19.28 -21.49 15.83
N GLY A 458 19.66 -20.39 16.49
CA GLY A 458 18.78 -19.25 16.70
C GLY A 458 18.48 -18.52 15.38
N HIS A 459 17.27 -18.00 15.28
CA HIS A 459 16.79 -17.20 14.15
C HIS A 459 15.56 -16.35 14.55
N LEU A 460 15.18 -15.40 13.70
CA LEU A 460 13.89 -14.69 13.84
C LEU A 460 12.77 -15.49 13.15
N LEU A 461 11.75 -15.84 13.91
CA LEU A 461 10.52 -16.41 13.36
C LEU A 461 9.59 -15.27 12.97
N TYR A 462 9.10 -15.26 11.72
CA TYR A 462 8.25 -14.21 11.15
C TYR A 462 8.86 -12.79 11.27
N GLY A 463 10.20 -12.69 11.24
CA GLY A 463 10.90 -11.40 11.29
C GLY A 463 10.87 -10.66 12.62
N SER A 464 10.24 -11.20 13.69
CA SER A 464 10.07 -10.48 14.96
C SER A 464 10.17 -11.31 16.23
N TYR A 465 10.06 -12.63 16.16
CA TYR A 465 10.11 -13.49 17.36
C TYR A 465 11.41 -14.27 17.44
N LEU A 466 12.14 -14.15 18.56
CA LEU A 466 13.33 -14.96 18.82
C LEU A 466 12.95 -16.45 18.88
N SER A 467 13.58 -17.28 18.08
CA SER A 467 13.36 -18.72 17.99
C SER A 467 14.68 -19.46 17.96
N GLY A 468 14.65 -20.76 18.30
CA GLY A 468 15.84 -21.58 18.42
C GLY A 468 16.74 -21.18 19.60
N THR A 469 18.04 -21.43 19.48
CA THR A 469 18.99 -21.21 20.57
C THR A 469 19.55 -19.79 20.52
N THR A 470 19.31 -19.01 21.60
CA THR A 470 19.66 -17.60 21.68
C THR A 470 20.32 -17.24 22.99
N VAL A 471 21.09 -16.16 22.99
CA VAL A 471 21.65 -15.57 24.22
C VAL A 471 21.22 -14.12 24.27
N GLY A 472 20.88 -13.60 25.45
CA GLY A 472 20.45 -12.22 25.59
C GLY A 472 20.68 -11.63 26.97
N ARG A 473 20.47 -10.32 27.04
CA ARG A 473 20.50 -9.53 28.30
C ARG A 473 19.17 -8.83 28.49
N LYS A 474 18.76 -8.69 29.75
CA LYS A 474 17.58 -7.87 30.10
C LYS A 474 17.98 -6.74 31.03
N VAL A 475 17.32 -5.59 30.80
CA VAL A 475 17.38 -4.43 31.68
C VAL A 475 15.95 -4.05 32.05
N ASN A 476 15.64 -3.97 33.33
CA ASN A 476 14.28 -3.70 33.83
C ASN A 476 13.20 -4.70 33.32
N GLY A 477 13.60 -5.94 33.01
CA GLY A 477 12.70 -6.98 32.52
C GLY A 477 12.53 -7.04 31.00
N GLU A 478 12.98 -6.03 30.27
CA GLU A 478 12.95 -5.98 28.79
C GLU A 478 14.28 -6.48 28.21
N VAL A 479 14.23 -7.15 27.05
CA VAL A 479 15.41 -7.57 26.31
C VAL A 479 16.13 -6.33 25.81
N SER A 480 17.39 -6.13 26.25
CA SER A 480 18.21 -4.98 25.89
C SER A 480 19.29 -5.28 24.85
N ALA A 481 19.66 -6.56 24.72
CA ALA A 481 20.57 -7.05 23.70
C ALA A 481 20.38 -8.56 23.54
N TYR A 482 20.56 -9.08 22.33
CA TYR A 482 20.51 -10.52 22.06
C TYR A 482 21.42 -10.88 20.89
N SER A 483 21.69 -12.18 20.74
CA SER A 483 22.29 -12.75 19.54
C SER A 483 21.89 -14.21 19.37
N PHE A 484 21.96 -14.72 18.16
CA PHE A 484 21.62 -16.09 17.82
C PHE A 484 22.84 -17.00 18.01
N ILE A 485 22.70 -18.09 18.78
CA ILE A 485 23.73 -19.12 18.87
C ILE A 485 23.61 -20.00 17.63
N THR A 486 24.63 -20.00 16.78
CA THR A 486 24.61 -20.65 15.46
C THR A 486 25.66 -21.73 15.31
N ALA A 487 26.64 -21.79 16.23
CA ALA A 487 27.72 -22.80 16.22
C ALA A 487 28.17 -23.17 17.62
N GLY A 488 28.87 -24.30 17.78
CA GLY A 488 29.43 -24.72 19.02
C GLY A 488 28.79 -25.98 19.61
N THR A 489 28.91 -26.15 20.93
CA THR A 489 28.45 -27.36 21.65
C THR A 489 27.84 -26.99 22.99
N ILE A 490 26.71 -27.61 23.32
CA ILE A 490 26.08 -27.57 24.63
C ILE A 490 26.14 -29.00 25.21
N SER A 491 26.75 -29.17 26.38
CA SER A 491 26.91 -30.49 27.04
C SER A 491 25.98 -30.59 28.21
N PHE A 492 25.36 -31.77 28.36
CA PHE A 492 24.50 -32.13 29.50
C PHE A 492 25.06 -33.38 30.18
N THR A 493 25.10 -33.36 31.51
CA THR A 493 25.36 -34.52 32.35
C THR A 493 24.33 -34.53 33.46
N TYR A 494 23.57 -35.62 33.59
CA TYR A 494 22.55 -35.80 34.62
C TYR A 494 23.09 -36.66 35.77
N ASN A 495 22.90 -36.20 37.00
CA ASN A 495 23.20 -36.96 38.20
C ASN A 495 21.88 -37.47 38.79
N GLU A 496 21.63 -38.77 38.62
CA GLU A 496 20.41 -39.45 39.10
C GLU A 496 20.28 -39.42 40.64
N ALA A 497 21.41 -39.34 41.37
CA ALA A 497 21.39 -39.46 42.84
C ALA A 497 20.76 -38.25 43.54
N ASP A 498 20.90 -37.07 42.99
CA ASP A 498 20.36 -35.80 43.50
C ASP A 498 19.50 -35.03 42.50
N GLU A 499 19.24 -35.64 41.30
CA GLU A 499 18.41 -35.10 40.23
C GLU A 499 18.93 -33.74 39.71
N THR A 500 20.24 -33.59 39.61
CA THR A 500 20.87 -32.36 39.14
C THR A 500 21.49 -32.55 37.77
N TYR A 501 21.65 -31.42 37.06
CA TYR A 501 22.35 -31.34 35.79
C TYR A 501 23.62 -30.51 35.90
N ASP A 502 24.66 -30.96 35.23
CA ASP A 502 25.82 -30.15 34.86
C ASP A 502 25.67 -29.78 33.38
N ILE A 503 25.50 -28.49 33.11
CA ILE A 503 25.38 -27.95 31.73
C ILE A 503 26.61 -27.09 31.45
N ARG A 504 27.18 -27.26 30.25
CA ARG A 504 28.26 -26.40 29.75
C ARG A 504 27.92 -25.93 28.35
N VAL A 505 27.97 -24.63 28.15
CA VAL A 505 27.81 -23.99 26.85
C VAL A 505 29.18 -23.52 26.39
N ASN A 506 29.58 -23.90 25.18
CA ASN A 506 30.76 -23.40 24.49
C ASN A 506 30.36 -23.18 23.02
N ALA A 507 29.95 -21.97 22.71
CA ALA A 507 29.25 -21.67 21.49
C ALA A 507 29.72 -20.34 20.88
N THR A 508 29.27 -20.08 19.65
CA THR A 508 29.53 -18.85 18.94
C THR A 508 28.20 -18.35 18.39
N THR A 509 28.00 -17.03 18.42
CA THR A 509 26.82 -16.37 17.88
C THR A 509 26.95 -16.02 16.40
N SER A 510 25.85 -15.62 15.77
CA SER A 510 25.82 -15.06 14.40
C SER A 510 26.74 -13.85 14.27
N ASP A 511 26.88 -13.06 15.34
CA ASP A 511 27.74 -11.85 15.38
C ASP A 511 29.20 -12.17 15.73
N ASN A 512 29.57 -13.45 15.71
CA ASN A 512 30.91 -13.95 16.06
C ASN A 512 31.34 -13.70 17.52
N PHE A 513 30.43 -13.48 18.46
CA PHE A 513 30.74 -13.44 19.89
C PHE A 513 30.84 -14.86 20.47
N THR A 514 31.73 -15.03 21.42
CA THR A 514 31.83 -16.28 22.17
C THR A 514 30.83 -16.34 23.33
N VAL A 515 30.22 -17.49 23.50
CA VAL A 515 29.30 -17.77 24.61
C VAL A 515 29.85 -18.96 25.43
N GLU A 516 30.40 -18.66 26.58
CA GLU A 516 30.83 -19.63 27.57
C GLU A 516 29.87 -19.58 28.75
N GLY A 517 29.25 -20.71 29.08
CA GLY A 517 28.26 -20.77 30.14
C GLY A 517 28.35 -22.06 30.95
N THR A 518 28.10 -21.99 32.25
CA THR A 518 28.00 -23.17 33.14
C THR A 518 26.74 -23.07 33.99
N PHE A 519 26.10 -24.23 34.21
CA PHE A 519 25.01 -24.37 35.18
C PHE A 519 25.20 -25.68 35.96
N HIS A 520 24.93 -25.65 37.27
CA HIS A 520 24.82 -26.85 38.11
C HIS A 520 23.59 -26.73 39.01
N GLY A 521 22.67 -27.68 38.90
CA GLY A 521 21.44 -27.67 39.70
C GLY A 521 20.28 -28.47 39.10
N LYS A 522 19.13 -28.39 39.75
CA LYS A 522 17.89 -28.95 39.20
C LYS A 522 17.31 -28.07 38.13
N ILE A 523 16.70 -28.68 37.11
CA ILE A 523 15.93 -27.99 36.08
C ILE A 523 14.45 -28.12 36.46
N GLU A 524 13.73 -26.98 36.52
CA GLU A 524 12.26 -26.98 36.54
C GLU A 524 11.77 -27.32 35.15
N LEU A 525 11.52 -28.62 34.90
CA LEU A 525 11.07 -29.09 33.57
C LEU A 525 9.57 -29.35 33.57
N GLU A 526 8.81 -28.58 32.83
CA GLU A 526 7.38 -28.78 32.60
C GLU A 526 7.17 -29.82 31.50
N ASN A 527 6.35 -30.82 31.75
CA ASN A 527 5.96 -31.79 30.73
C ASN A 527 4.65 -31.35 30.06
N THR A 528 4.74 -30.74 28.87
CA THR A 528 3.59 -30.19 28.16
C THR A 528 2.66 -31.26 27.54
N LEU A 529 3.14 -32.51 27.46
CA LEU A 529 2.31 -33.63 26.97
C LEU A 529 1.36 -34.15 28.06
N LEU A 530 1.66 -33.85 29.32
CA LEU A 530 0.77 -34.17 30.41
C LEU A 530 -0.19 -32.98 30.63
N GLY A 531 -1.45 -33.19 30.37
CA GLY A 531 -2.47 -32.26 30.87
C GLY A 531 -2.39 -32.15 32.41
N PRO A 532 -3.03 -31.13 33.02
CA PRO A 532 -3.06 -31.01 34.49
C PRO A 532 -3.45 -32.35 35.09
N GLU A 533 -2.77 -32.78 36.18
CA GLU A 533 -3.13 -34.02 36.89
C GLU A 533 -4.60 -33.91 37.34
N VAL A 534 -5.46 -34.38 36.48
CA VAL A 534 -6.84 -34.61 36.82
C VAL A 534 -6.87 -35.96 37.47
N GLY A 535 -7.00 -36.00 38.77
CA GLY A 535 -7.23 -37.25 39.49
C GLY A 535 -8.36 -38.05 38.82
N ASN A 536 -8.62 -39.28 39.23
CA ASN A 536 -9.70 -40.08 38.65
C ASN A 536 -11.00 -39.30 38.64
N ILE A 537 -11.32 -38.64 37.50
CA ILE A 537 -12.59 -37.94 37.31
C ILE A 537 -13.57 -38.95 36.74
N SER A 538 -14.69 -39.12 37.47
CA SER A 538 -15.89 -39.75 36.93
C SER A 538 -16.98 -38.69 36.81
N PHE A 539 -17.42 -38.40 35.60
CA PHE A 539 -18.58 -37.54 35.39
C PHE A 539 -19.67 -38.32 34.68
N GLN A 540 -20.90 -37.98 34.97
CA GLN A 540 -22.06 -38.51 34.28
C GLN A 540 -22.47 -37.49 33.23
N ALA A 541 -22.26 -37.83 31.95
CA ALA A 541 -22.73 -37.00 30.88
C ALA A 541 -24.25 -37.05 30.76
N ASN A 542 -24.91 -35.91 30.86
CA ASN A 542 -26.36 -35.80 30.74
C ASN A 542 -26.78 -35.28 29.35
N TYR A 543 -25.85 -34.70 28.62
CA TYR A 543 -26.10 -34.05 27.35
C TYR A 543 -25.05 -34.45 26.30
N VAL A 544 -25.48 -34.51 25.06
CA VAL A 544 -24.61 -34.61 23.87
C VAL A 544 -24.84 -33.37 23.01
N PRO A 545 -24.22 -32.22 23.35
CA PRO A 545 -24.50 -30.96 22.70
C PRO A 545 -24.15 -30.96 21.22
N ASN A 546 -23.13 -31.73 20.82
CA ASN A 546 -22.71 -31.82 19.42
C ASN A 546 -22.41 -33.27 19.02
N ALA A 547 -22.88 -33.63 17.85
CA ALA A 547 -22.57 -34.89 17.19
C ALA A 547 -22.38 -34.65 15.69
N TYR A 548 -21.17 -34.83 15.21
CA TYR A 548 -20.83 -34.64 13.79
C TYR A 548 -20.35 -35.95 13.16
N TYR A 549 -20.78 -36.19 11.95
CA TYR A 549 -20.32 -37.29 11.11
C TYR A 549 -19.53 -36.73 9.92
N TYR A 550 -18.26 -37.06 9.83
CA TYR A 550 -17.37 -36.55 8.81
C TYR A 550 -17.21 -37.50 7.60
N GLY A 551 -17.95 -38.60 7.55
CA GLY A 551 -17.86 -39.57 6.48
C GLY A 551 -16.61 -40.45 6.58
N LEU A 552 -16.22 -41.03 5.45
CA LEU A 552 -15.03 -41.89 5.32
C LEU A 552 -13.78 -41.02 5.15
N GLN A 553 -12.90 -41.05 6.14
CA GLN A 553 -11.59 -40.37 6.09
C GLN A 553 -10.49 -41.40 6.35
N ASN A 554 -9.49 -41.46 5.46
CA ASN A 554 -8.35 -42.39 5.58
C ASN A 554 -8.74 -43.86 5.84
N GLY A 555 -9.83 -44.35 5.17
CA GLY A 555 -10.29 -45.72 5.31
C GLY A 555 -11.14 -46.02 6.56
N SER A 556 -11.45 -45.02 7.36
CA SER A 556 -12.29 -45.15 8.56
C SER A 556 -13.42 -44.11 8.60
N TYR A 557 -14.59 -44.52 9.15
CA TYR A 557 -15.68 -43.58 9.40
C TYR A 557 -15.37 -42.75 10.63
N ARG A 558 -15.43 -41.42 10.51
CA ARG A 558 -15.12 -40.50 11.60
C ARG A 558 -16.36 -39.85 12.16
N TYR A 559 -16.50 -39.95 13.49
CA TYR A 559 -17.55 -39.30 14.26
C TYR A 559 -16.89 -38.41 15.31
N TYR A 560 -17.45 -37.25 15.55
CA TYR A 560 -17.08 -36.36 16.65
C TYR A 560 -18.28 -36.23 17.58
N LEU A 561 -18.08 -36.50 18.87
CA LEU A 561 -19.10 -36.43 19.90
C LEU A 561 -18.58 -35.59 21.06
N THR A 562 -19.38 -34.64 21.51
CA THR A 562 -19.12 -33.89 22.73
C THR A 562 -20.09 -34.36 23.81
N PHE A 563 -19.60 -34.59 25.01
CA PHE A 563 -20.40 -34.96 26.18
C PHE A 563 -20.29 -33.85 27.22
N SER A 564 -21.38 -33.53 27.89
CA SER A 564 -21.44 -32.51 28.94
C SER A 564 -22.34 -32.96 30.08
N ASP A 565 -22.03 -32.60 31.32
CA ASP A 565 -22.88 -32.73 32.48
C ASP A 565 -23.76 -31.49 32.73
N ILE A 566 -23.49 -30.41 32.01
CA ILE A 566 -24.28 -29.16 31.99
C ILE A 566 -24.94 -28.97 30.64
N GLU A 567 -26.12 -28.36 30.62
CA GLU A 567 -26.76 -27.94 29.38
C GLU A 567 -26.01 -26.74 28.79
N MET A 568 -25.53 -26.89 27.54
CA MET A 568 -24.88 -25.81 26.81
C MET A 568 -25.92 -25.22 25.85
N GLU A 569 -26.17 -23.92 25.98
CA GLU A 569 -26.97 -23.20 24.98
C GLU A 569 -26.21 -23.18 23.66
N GLY A 570 -26.87 -23.61 22.56
CA GLY A 570 -26.30 -23.77 21.22
C GLY A 570 -26.14 -22.46 20.45
#